data_3c0fcfce694d0815daa69fee6efcdf45
#
_entry.id   3c0fcfce694d0815daa69fee6efcdf45
#
_cell.length_a   1.000
_cell.length_b   1.000
_cell.length_c   1.000
_cell.angle_alpha   90.00
_cell.angle_beta   90.00
_cell.angle_gamma   90.00
#
_symmetry.space_group_name_H-M   'P 1'
#
loop_
_entity.id
_entity.type
_entity.pdbx_description
1 polymer ?
#
loop_
_entity_poly.entity_id
_entity_poly.type
_entity_poly.pdbx_seq_one_letter_code
_entity_poly.pdbx_strand_id
1 'polypeptide(L)'
;MSQYLQGQTAIVTGGMRGIGLAIAQRLHAAGAQVVIWDLAVDDWDAAENGFEPVLRQAVDVSSLASVEAAFAQALARLGQVQILVNNAGINGPVVASWEYPPEAWDKVIAIDLNGVFYCCRTAIPHMRERGYGRIVNIASMAGKDGVQYICAYSAAKAGVIAFTKAAAKELAQDGVLLNCVAPAMVETPLMAEMTAEHIAASKAKIPMGRFLKAEEIANMVSWIAGPECSFTTGFVFDLSGGRATY
;
A
#
# COMPACT_ATOMS: atom_id res chain seq x y z
N MET A 1 12.20 -19.31 -6.96
CA MET A 1 11.69 -18.69 -5.71
C MET A 1 10.64 -19.63 -5.13
N SER A 2 10.55 -19.78 -3.80
CA SER A 2 9.52 -20.63 -3.20
C SER A 2 8.14 -19.99 -3.40
N GLN A 3 7.13 -20.80 -3.76
CA GLN A 3 5.74 -20.35 -3.99
C GLN A 3 4.94 -20.40 -2.66
N TYR A 4 5.43 -19.70 -1.63
CA TYR A 4 4.83 -19.76 -0.28
C TYR A 4 3.46 -19.07 -0.15
N LEU A 5 3.00 -18.36 -1.18
CA LEU A 5 1.65 -17.81 -1.30
C LEU A 5 0.75 -18.59 -2.25
N GLN A 6 1.16 -19.80 -2.65
CA GLN A 6 0.37 -20.61 -3.58
C GLN A 6 -1.03 -20.89 -3.02
N GLY A 7 -2.04 -20.68 -3.85
CA GLY A 7 -3.46 -20.86 -3.48
C GLY A 7 -4.06 -19.68 -2.72
N GLN A 8 -3.31 -18.61 -2.46
CA GLN A 8 -3.83 -17.38 -1.85
C GLN A 8 -4.22 -16.36 -2.91
N THR A 9 -5.27 -15.59 -2.64
CA THR A 9 -5.71 -14.46 -3.46
C THR A 9 -5.30 -13.15 -2.79
N ALA A 10 -4.64 -12.29 -3.54
CA ALA A 10 -4.17 -10.98 -3.09
C ALA A 10 -4.83 -9.85 -3.91
N ILE A 11 -5.42 -8.87 -3.23
CA ILE A 11 -5.86 -7.61 -3.83
C ILE A 11 -4.78 -6.56 -3.59
N VAL A 12 -4.36 -5.84 -4.65
CA VAL A 12 -3.42 -4.71 -4.58
C VAL A 12 -4.10 -3.48 -5.15
N THR A 13 -4.29 -2.44 -4.32
CA THR A 13 -4.84 -1.16 -4.78
C THR A 13 -3.74 -0.27 -5.36
N GLY A 14 -4.04 0.48 -6.43
CA GLY A 14 -3.02 1.25 -7.16
C GLY A 14 -1.97 0.34 -7.80
N GLY A 15 -2.40 -0.83 -8.31
CA GLY A 15 -1.51 -1.91 -8.76
C GLY A 15 -1.05 -1.81 -10.21
N MET A 16 -1.54 -0.84 -10.98
CA MET A 16 -1.20 -0.72 -12.41
C MET A 16 0.21 -0.19 -12.67
N ARG A 17 0.86 0.46 -11.70
CA ARG A 17 2.18 1.07 -11.87
C ARG A 17 2.96 1.22 -10.57
N GLY A 18 4.26 1.56 -10.69
CA GLY A 18 5.11 1.97 -9.58
C GLY A 18 5.21 0.93 -8.46
N ILE A 19 5.06 1.36 -7.22
CA ILE A 19 5.17 0.50 -6.03
C ILE A 19 4.11 -0.61 -6.05
N GLY A 20 2.86 -0.27 -6.41
CA GLY A 20 1.77 -1.24 -6.46
C GLY A 20 2.02 -2.34 -7.48
N LEU A 21 2.53 -2.00 -8.66
CA LEU A 21 2.92 -2.97 -9.69
C LEU A 21 4.06 -3.89 -9.19
N ALA A 22 5.11 -3.33 -8.61
CA ALA A 22 6.21 -4.12 -8.07
C ALA A 22 5.73 -5.10 -6.97
N ILE A 23 4.80 -4.65 -6.11
CA ILE A 23 4.16 -5.52 -5.11
C ILE A 23 3.35 -6.62 -5.78
N ALA A 24 2.52 -6.29 -6.77
CA ALA A 24 1.70 -7.25 -7.52
C ALA A 24 2.57 -8.33 -8.19
N GLN A 25 3.63 -7.92 -8.88
CA GLN A 25 4.62 -8.81 -9.50
C GLN A 25 5.26 -9.75 -8.46
N ARG A 26 5.65 -9.20 -7.31
CA ARG A 26 6.33 -9.99 -6.26
C ARG A 26 5.40 -11.00 -5.60
N LEU A 27 4.13 -10.63 -5.34
CA LEU A 27 3.12 -11.53 -4.81
C LEU A 27 2.78 -12.65 -5.81
N HIS A 28 2.65 -12.29 -7.10
CA HIS A 28 2.48 -13.28 -8.16
C HIS A 28 3.66 -14.27 -8.24
N ALA A 29 4.89 -13.77 -8.20
CA ALA A 29 6.09 -14.61 -8.21
C ALA A 29 6.20 -15.52 -6.97
N ALA A 30 5.55 -15.16 -5.86
CA ALA A 30 5.40 -15.98 -4.67
C ALA A 30 4.25 -17.00 -4.75
N GLY A 31 3.48 -17.02 -5.86
CA GLY A 31 2.41 -17.98 -6.14
C GLY A 31 0.99 -17.47 -5.85
N ALA A 32 0.81 -16.20 -5.46
CA ALA A 32 -0.52 -15.66 -5.24
C ALA A 32 -1.29 -15.41 -6.54
N GLN A 33 -2.60 -15.59 -6.50
CA GLN A 33 -3.53 -15.08 -7.51
C GLN A 33 -3.75 -13.59 -7.24
N VAL A 34 -3.26 -12.74 -8.14
CA VAL A 34 -3.27 -11.29 -7.94
C VAL A 34 -4.46 -10.65 -8.62
N VAL A 35 -5.20 -9.85 -7.86
CA VAL A 35 -6.25 -8.93 -8.32
C VAL A 35 -5.69 -7.50 -8.24
N ILE A 36 -5.82 -6.75 -9.31
CA ILE A 36 -5.42 -5.33 -9.34
C ILE A 36 -6.68 -4.45 -9.29
N TRP A 37 -6.66 -3.49 -8.36
CA TRP A 37 -7.60 -2.39 -8.28
C TRP A 37 -6.89 -1.08 -8.61
N ASP A 38 -7.40 -0.36 -9.61
CA ASP A 38 -6.88 0.96 -9.97
C ASP A 38 -8.02 1.80 -10.57
N LEU A 39 -7.83 3.09 -10.77
CA LEU A 39 -8.82 3.95 -11.45
C LEU A 39 -8.95 3.63 -12.95
N ALA A 40 -7.83 3.28 -13.60
CA ALA A 40 -7.77 2.88 -15.00
C ALA A 40 -7.01 1.55 -15.11
N VAL A 41 -7.60 0.56 -15.78
CA VAL A 41 -7.10 -0.83 -15.82
C VAL A 41 -6.97 -1.39 -17.26
N ASP A 42 -7.24 -0.55 -18.27
CA ASP A 42 -7.31 -1.01 -19.67
C ASP A 42 -5.92 -1.20 -20.29
N ASP A 43 -4.95 -0.35 -19.94
CA ASP A 43 -3.60 -0.35 -20.49
C ASP A 43 -2.70 -1.36 -19.77
N TRP A 44 -2.99 -2.66 -19.93
CA TRP A 44 -2.17 -3.73 -19.36
C TRP A 44 -1.49 -4.55 -20.43
N ASP A 45 -0.17 -4.64 -20.36
CA ASP A 45 0.64 -5.55 -21.15
C ASP A 45 1.28 -6.62 -20.26
N ALA A 46 0.82 -7.85 -20.39
CA ALA A 46 1.33 -8.98 -19.59
C ALA A 46 2.79 -9.32 -19.90
N ALA A 47 3.26 -9.06 -21.12
CA ALA A 47 4.66 -9.32 -21.51
C ALA A 47 5.60 -8.28 -20.89
N GLU A 48 5.20 -7.00 -20.88
CA GLU A 48 5.95 -5.92 -20.25
C GLU A 48 5.94 -6.05 -18.72
N ASN A 49 4.78 -6.36 -18.15
CA ASN A 49 4.61 -6.47 -16.70
C ASN A 49 5.02 -7.83 -16.12
N GLY A 50 5.36 -8.81 -16.96
CA GLY A 50 5.88 -10.12 -16.55
C GLY A 50 4.84 -11.07 -15.94
N PHE A 51 3.56 -10.72 -15.89
CA PHE A 51 2.46 -11.59 -15.46
C PHE A 51 1.09 -11.09 -15.92
N GLU A 52 0.07 -11.95 -15.87
CA GLU A 52 -1.33 -11.58 -16.06
C GLU A 52 -2.06 -11.69 -14.74
N PRO A 53 -2.67 -10.61 -14.21
CA PRO A 53 -3.51 -10.68 -13.02
C PRO A 53 -4.78 -11.49 -13.29
N VAL A 54 -5.26 -12.23 -12.29
CA VAL A 54 -6.49 -13.04 -12.43
C VAL A 54 -7.73 -12.17 -12.60
N LEU A 55 -7.65 -10.92 -12.16
CA LEU A 55 -8.71 -9.92 -12.31
C LEU A 55 -8.12 -8.51 -12.24
N ARG A 56 -8.62 -7.62 -13.10
CA ARG A 56 -8.37 -6.17 -13.03
C ARG A 56 -9.71 -5.46 -12.93
N GLN A 57 -9.84 -4.53 -12.00
CA GLN A 57 -11.09 -3.84 -11.74
C GLN A 57 -10.84 -2.33 -11.61
N ALA A 58 -11.65 -1.54 -12.32
CA ALA A 58 -11.69 -0.09 -12.15
C ALA A 58 -12.36 0.23 -10.81
N VAL A 59 -11.58 0.71 -9.84
CA VAL A 59 -12.03 0.96 -8.47
C VAL A 59 -11.55 2.32 -8.00
N ASP A 60 -12.49 3.16 -7.59
CA ASP A 60 -12.22 4.36 -6.82
C ASP A 60 -12.23 4.00 -5.33
N VAL A 61 -11.06 3.93 -4.72
CA VAL A 61 -10.93 3.61 -3.29
C VAL A 61 -11.54 4.67 -2.37
N SER A 62 -11.73 5.90 -2.84
CA SER A 62 -12.41 6.96 -2.09
C SER A 62 -13.95 6.79 -2.01
N SER A 63 -14.49 5.82 -2.77
CA SER A 63 -15.90 5.46 -2.78
C SER A 63 -16.14 4.11 -2.12
N LEU A 64 -16.78 4.08 -0.96
CA LEU A 64 -17.12 2.83 -0.27
C LEU A 64 -17.93 1.88 -1.17
N ALA A 65 -18.92 2.41 -1.91
CA ALA A 65 -19.75 1.61 -2.80
C ALA A 65 -18.92 0.97 -3.93
N SER A 66 -17.93 1.68 -4.49
CA SER A 66 -17.01 1.13 -5.49
C SER A 66 -16.19 -0.02 -4.90
N VAL A 67 -15.65 0.15 -3.70
CA VAL A 67 -14.86 -0.86 -2.98
C VAL A 67 -15.71 -2.11 -2.67
N GLU A 68 -16.91 -1.94 -2.13
CA GLU A 68 -17.82 -3.05 -1.79
C GLU A 68 -18.24 -3.84 -3.05
N ALA A 69 -18.57 -3.15 -4.15
CA ALA A 69 -18.92 -3.80 -5.40
C ALA A 69 -17.76 -4.60 -6.00
N ALA A 70 -16.56 -4.03 -6.01
CA ALA A 70 -15.37 -4.69 -6.54
C ALA A 70 -14.97 -5.89 -5.67
N PHE A 71 -15.06 -5.79 -4.35
CA PHE A 71 -14.76 -6.88 -3.44
C PHE A 71 -15.74 -8.06 -3.62
N ALA A 72 -17.04 -7.76 -3.74
CA ALA A 72 -18.06 -8.78 -4.01
C ALA A 72 -17.82 -9.52 -5.33
N GLN A 73 -17.41 -8.80 -6.39
CA GLN A 73 -17.05 -9.40 -7.68
C GLN A 73 -15.80 -10.29 -7.56
N ALA A 74 -14.76 -9.83 -6.84
CA ALA A 74 -13.56 -10.61 -6.60
C ALA A 74 -13.89 -11.91 -5.84
N LEU A 75 -14.72 -11.84 -4.79
CA LEU A 75 -15.19 -13.01 -4.05
C LEU A 75 -16.01 -13.96 -4.90
N ALA A 76 -16.93 -13.46 -5.71
CA ALA A 76 -17.74 -14.29 -6.62
C ALA A 76 -16.88 -15.02 -7.64
N ARG A 77 -15.77 -14.41 -8.09
CA ARG A 77 -14.86 -14.98 -9.10
C ARG A 77 -13.86 -15.97 -8.52
N LEU A 78 -13.35 -15.72 -7.30
CA LEU A 78 -12.18 -16.41 -6.73
C LEU A 78 -12.50 -17.17 -5.44
N GLY A 79 -13.67 -16.98 -4.85
CA GLY A 79 -14.14 -17.68 -3.66
C GLY A 79 -13.53 -17.19 -2.34
N GLN A 80 -12.37 -16.55 -2.39
CA GLN A 80 -11.66 -16.08 -1.19
C GLN A 80 -10.69 -14.94 -1.48
N VAL A 81 -10.42 -14.10 -0.48
CA VAL A 81 -9.39 -13.07 -0.47
C VAL A 81 -8.65 -13.15 0.86
N GLN A 82 -7.38 -13.52 0.83
CA GLN A 82 -6.55 -13.68 2.02
C GLN A 82 -5.60 -12.51 2.25
N ILE A 83 -5.23 -11.79 1.17
CA ILE A 83 -4.24 -10.72 1.24
C ILE A 83 -4.87 -9.44 0.68
N LEU A 84 -4.73 -8.34 1.43
CA LEU A 84 -5.09 -7.00 0.97
C LEU A 84 -3.89 -6.08 1.13
N VAL A 85 -3.48 -5.44 0.04
CA VAL A 85 -2.44 -4.41 0.07
C VAL A 85 -3.05 -3.06 -0.31
N ASN A 86 -3.16 -2.17 0.66
CA ASN A 86 -3.63 -0.81 0.48
C ASN A 86 -2.45 0.07 0.09
N ASN A 87 -2.26 0.27 -1.22
CA ASN A 87 -1.16 1.05 -1.78
C ASN A 87 -1.63 2.31 -2.52
N ALA A 88 -2.87 2.35 -3.02
CA ALA A 88 -3.40 3.52 -3.71
C ALA A 88 -3.24 4.80 -2.88
N GLY A 89 -2.79 5.87 -3.51
CA GLY A 89 -2.57 7.16 -2.85
C GLY A 89 -2.07 8.23 -3.79
N ILE A 90 -2.16 9.48 -3.34
CA ILE A 90 -1.71 10.68 -4.05
C ILE A 90 -0.95 11.61 -3.10
N ASN A 91 0.04 12.33 -3.62
CA ASN A 91 0.80 13.28 -2.81
C ASN A 91 0.04 14.60 -2.54
N GLY A 92 -0.84 14.99 -3.46
CA GLY A 92 -1.44 16.33 -3.45
C GLY A 92 -0.44 17.44 -3.80
N PRO A 93 -0.86 18.72 -3.72
CA PRO A 93 0.00 19.88 -3.97
C PRO A 93 1.14 20.00 -2.96
N VAL A 94 2.24 20.62 -3.40
CA VAL A 94 3.41 20.92 -2.56
C VAL A 94 3.41 22.42 -2.26
N VAL A 95 2.71 22.80 -1.17
CA VAL A 95 2.50 24.20 -0.78
C VAL A 95 2.51 24.35 0.74
N ALA A 96 2.69 25.57 1.25
CA ALA A 96 2.63 25.83 2.69
C ALA A 96 1.26 25.46 3.27
N SER A 97 1.22 24.99 4.53
CA SER A 97 -0.02 24.46 5.11
C SER A 97 -1.14 25.48 5.21
N TRP A 98 -0.82 26.78 5.40
CA TRP A 98 -1.81 27.86 5.44
C TRP A 98 -2.31 28.31 4.05
N GLU A 99 -1.67 27.85 2.98
CA GLU A 99 -2.05 28.07 1.58
C GLU A 99 -2.61 26.79 0.93
N TYR A 100 -2.70 25.69 1.68
CA TYR A 100 -3.12 24.40 1.13
C TYR A 100 -4.60 24.45 0.76
N PRO A 101 -4.99 24.16 -0.52
CA PRO A 101 -6.38 24.24 -0.95
C PRO A 101 -7.24 23.20 -0.19
N PRO A 102 -8.36 23.62 0.42
CA PRO A 102 -9.23 22.70 1.16
C PRO A 102 -9.72 21.49 0.35
N GLU A 103 -10.08 21.70 -0.92
CA GLU A 103 -10.53 20.63 -1.82
C GLU A 103 -9.41 19.62 -2.14
N ALA A 104 -8.16 20.07 -2.20
CA ALA A 104 -7.01 19.19 -2.37
C ALA A 104 -6.71 18.41 -1.09
N TRP A 105 -6.90 19.04 0.08
CA TRP A 105 -6.83 18.36 1.37
C TRP A 105 -7.87 17.25 1.45
N ASP A 106 -9.13 17.56 1.18
CA ASP A 106 -10.24 16.60 1.22
C ASP A 106 -9.99 15.42 0.28
N LYS A 107 -9.47 15.68 -0.92
CA LYS A 107 -9.13 14.64 -1.89
C LYS A 107 -8.02 13.71 -1.40
N VAL A 108 -6.96 14.25 -0.80
CA VAL A 108 -5.87 13.44 -0.24
C VAL A 108 -6.38 12.58 0.91
N ILE A 109 -7.15 13.15 1.83
CA ILE A 109 -7.74 12.41 2.96
C ILE A 109 -8.70 11.32 2.46
N ALA A 110 -9.53 11.63 1.46
CA ALA A 110 -10.48 10.67 0.90
C ALA A 110 -9.78 9.45 0.29
N ILE A 111 -8.68 9.65 -0.43
CA ILE A 111 -7.96 8.55 -1.10
C ILE A 111 -7.02 7.84 -0.10
N ASP A 112 -6.12 8.60 0.55
CA ASP A 112 -4.98 8.05 1.27
C ASP A 112 -5.32 7.54 2.68
N LEU A 113 -6.43 7.99 3.27
CA LEU A 113 -6.89 7.57 4.59
C LEU A 113 -8.24 6.86 4.53
N ASN A 114 -9.29 7.52 4.01
CA ASN A 114 -10.61 6.91 3.95
C ASN A 114 -10.63 5.69 3.03
N GLY A 115 -9.90 5.73 1.91
CA GLY A 115 -9.75 4.59 1.01
C GLY A 115 -9.15 3.36 1.69
N VAL A 116 -8.11 3.54 2.51
CA VAL A 116 -7.54 2.46 3.33
C VAL A 116 -8.57 1.90 4.31
N PHE A 117 -9.30 2.78 4.98
CA PHE A 117 -10.38 2.38 5.90
C PHE A 117 -11.49 1.62 5.17
N TYR A 118 -11.95 2.08 4.01
CA TYR A 118 -13.01 1.42 3.23
C TYR A 118 -12.60 0.03 2.76
N CYS A 119 -11.39 -0.12 2.25
CA CYS A 119 -10.86 -1.42 1.84
C CYS A 119 -10.74 -2.38 3.03
N CYS A 120 -10.19 -1.92 4.15
CA CYS A 120 -10.08 -2.73 5.37
C CYS A 120 -11.47 -3.10 5.91
N ARG A 121 -12.38 -2.13 6.05
CA ARG A 121 -13.75 -2.34 6.52
C ARG A 121 -14.49 -3.40 5.70
N THR A 122 -14.26 -3.42 4.39
CA THR A 122 -14.90 -4.36 3.49
C THR A 122 -14.27 -5.77 3.55
N ALA A 123 -12.95 -5.86 3.63
CA ALA A 123 -12.25 -7.15 3.59
C ALA A 123 -12.20 -7.87 4.95
N ILE A 124 -12.09 -7.14 6.06
CA ILE A 124 -11.92 -7.70 7.41
C ILE A 124 -13.03 -8.70 7.79
N PRO A 125 -14.33 -8.44 7.60
CA PRO A 125 -15.38 -9.40 7.97
C PRO A 125 -15.18 -10.76 7.29
N HIS A 126 -14.87 -10.79 5.99
CA HIS A 126 -14.60 -12.02 5.25
C HIS A 126 -13.36 -12.75 5.78
N MET A 127 -12.27 -12.02 6.07
CA MET A 127 -11.05 -12.61 6.62
C MET A 127 -11.26 -13.19 8.02
N ARG A 128 -12.02 -12.50 8.87
CA ARG A 128 -12.40 -12.97 10.22
C ARG A 128 -13.23 -14.25 10.16
N GLU A 129 -14.24 -14.30 9.30
CA GLU A 129 -15.08 -15.49 9.10
C GLU A 129 -14.25 -16.71 8.67
N ARG A 130 -13.16 -16.50 7.91
CA ARG A 130 -12.23 -17.55 7.46
C ARG A 130 -11.11 -17.86 8.47
N GLY A 131 -10.98 -17.08 9.55
CA GLY A 131 -9.91 -17.22 10.53
C GLY A 131 -8.51 -16.96 9.96
N TYR A 132 -8.40 -16.27 8.83
CA TYR A 132 -7.13 -15.93 8.18
C TYR A 132 -7.21 -14.67 7.34
N GLY A 133 -6.25 -13.79 7.52
CA GLY A 133 -6.07 -12.59 6.69
C GLY A 133 -4.71 -11.95 6.90
N ARG A 134 -4.22 -11.30 5.86
CA ARG A 134 -2.99 -10.50 5.86
C ARG A 134 -3.28 -9.16 5.21
N ILE A 135 -3.23 -8.10 5.98
CA ILE A 135 -3.46 -6.73 5.48
C ILE A 135 -2.17 -5.93 5.63
N VAL A 136 -1.74 -5.32 4.53
CA VAL A 136 -0.55 -4.46 4.51
C VAL A 136 -0.93 -3.08 4.01
N ASN A 137 -0.83 -2.09 4.88
CA ASN A 137 -1.10 -0.69 4.54
C ASN A 137 0.20 0.01 4.15
N ILE A 138 0.25 0.65 2.99
CA ILE A 138 1.41 1.46 2.59
C ILE A 138 1.23 2.88 3.12
N ALA A 139 1.94 3.16 4.21
CA ALA A 139 2.07 4.50 4.77
C ALA A 139 3.27 5.24 4.12
N SER A 140 4.00 5.99 4.88
CA SER A 140 5.18 6.75 4.44
C SER A 140 6.00 7.20 5.65
N MET A 141 7.28 7.47 5.43
CA MET A 141 8.07 8.24 6.39
C MET A 141 7.48 9.62 6.66
N ALA A 142 6.74 10.19 5.70
CA ALA A 142 6.02 11.44 5.93
C ALA A 142 4.95 11.33 7.02
N GLY A 143 4.38 10.14 7.24
CA GLY A 143 3.44 9.89 8.33
C GLY A 143 4.11 9.69 9.70
N LYS A 144 5.41 9.37 9.74
CA LYS A 144 6.20 9.30 10.99
C LYS A 144 6.82 10.65 11.37
N ASP A 145 7.43 11.34 10.42
CA ASP A 145 8.24 12.53 10.68
C ASP A 145 7.47 13.84 10.46
N GLY A 146 6.42 13.82 9.61
CA GLY A 146 5.89 15.03 9.00
C GLY A 146 6.87 15.60 7.94
N VAL A 147 6.36 15.98 6.79
CA VAL A 147 7.19 16.58 5.73
C VAL A 147 6.61 17.94 5.35
N GLN A 148 7.48 18.96 5.31
CA GLN A 148 7.09 20.31 4.92
C GLN A 148 6.42 20.34 3.56
N TYR A 149 5.45 21.21 3.40
CA TYR A 149 4.70 21.49 2.17
C TYR A 149 3.78 20.37 1.64
N ILE A 150 3.69 19.22 2.32
CA ILE A 150 2.77 18.12 1.99
C ILE A 150 1.97 17.70 3.25
N CYS A 151 1.35 18.68 3.89
CA CYS A 151 0.69 18.47 5.18
C CYS A 151 -0.48 17.48 5.11
N ALA A 152 -1.31 17.50 4.06
CA ALA A 152 -2.41 16.57 3.90
C ALA A 152 -1.93 15.12 3.75
N TYR A 153 -0.92 14.88 2.92
CA TYR A 153 -0.31 13.57 2.76
C TYR A 153 0.30 13.06 4.07
N SER A 154 1.05 13.92 4.78
CA SER A 154 1.64 13.57 6.07
C SER A 154 0.57 13.20 7.09
N ALA A 155 -0.51 13.98 7.18
CA ALA A 155 -1.64 13.71 8.07
C ALA A 155 -2.36 12.40 7.72
N ALA A 156 -2.64 12.17 6.42
CA ALA A 156 -3.27 10.93 5.96
C ALA A 156 -2.42 9.70 6.31
N LYS A 157 -1.11 9.74 6.00
CA LYS A 157 -0.20 8.61 6.27
C LYS A 157 0.04 8.39 7.76
N ALA A 158 0.02 9.44 8.60
CA ALA A 158 0.01 9.31 10.06
C ALA A 158 -1.31 8.66 10.55
N GLY A 159 -2.44 9.04 9.96
CA GLY A 159 -3.75 8.42 10.22
C GLY A 159 -3.75 6.94 9.88
N VAL A 160 -3.17 6.54 8.74
CA VAL A 160 -3.01 5.12 8.36
C VAL A 160 -2.20 4.35 9.39
N ILE A 161 -1.10 4.91 9.90
CA ILE A 161 -0.29 4.29 10.96
C ILE A 161 -1.13 4.09 12.23
N ALA A 162 -1.85 5.11 12.67
CA ALA A 162 -2.70 5.04 13.86
C ALA A 162 -3.85 4.03 13.69
N PHE A 163 -4.55 4.07 12.55
CA PHE A 163 -5.60 3.11 12.18
C PHE A 163 -5.08 1.68 12.20
N THR A 164 -3.92 1.42 11.58
CA THR A 164 -3.27 0.10 11.58
C THR A 164 -3.07 -0.43 13.01
N LYS A 165 -2.54 0.41 13.91
CA LYS A 165 -2.30 0.02 15.30
C LYS A 165 -3.59 -0.27 16.08
N ALA A 166 -4.66 0.50 15.84
CA ALA A 166 -5.95 0.32 16.51
C ALA A 166 -6.63 -0.96 16.02
N ALA A 167 -6.86 -1.08 14.71
CA ALA A 167 -7.57 -2.22 14.12
C ALA A 167 -6.82 -3.56 14.33
N ALA A 168 -5.49 -3.55 14.32
CA ALA A 168 -4.69 -4.75 14.59
C ALA A 168 -4.93 -5.33 15.98
N LYS A 169 -5.13 -4.49 17.00
CA LYS A 169 -5.46 -4.94 18.37
C LYS A 169 -6.84 -5.59 18.44
N GLU A 170 -7.80 -5.08 17.68
CA GLU A 170 -9.15 -5.62 17.58
C GLU A 170 -9.16 -7.00 16.92
N LEU A 171 -8.22 -7.26 15.99
CA LEU A 171 -8.12 -8.46 15.18
C LEU A 171 -7.16 -9.53 15.76
N ALA A 172 -6.52 -9.26 16.88
CA ALA A 172 -5.40 -10.08 17.40
C ALA A 172 -5.76 -11.54 17.65
N GLN A 173 -7.03 -11.87 17.89
CA GLN A 173 -7.52 -13.22 18.14
C GLN A 173 -8.27 -13.84 16.94
N ASP A 174 -8.44 -13.09 15.86
CA ASP A 174 -9.25 -13.52 14.71
C ASP A 174 -8.43 -14.18 13.58
N GLY A 175 -7.12 -14.39 13.77
CA GLY A 175 -6.23 -14.93 12.74
C GLY A 175 -5.89 -13.91 11.63
N VAL A 176 -6.33 -12.66 11.76
CA VAL A 176 -6.08 -11.58 10.80
C VAL A 176 -4.96 -10.68 11.32
N LEU A 177 -3.86 -10.60 10.56
CA LEU A 177 -2.75 -9.72 10.89
C LEU A 177 -2.77 -8.49 9.99
N LEU A 178 -2.69 -7.31 10.62
CA LEU A 178 -2.74 -6.03 9.95
C LEU A 178 -1.50 -5.23 10.31
N ASN A 179 -0.64 -4.97 9.32
CA ASN A 179 0.61 -4.25 9.50
C ASN A 179 0.74 -3.10 8.49
N CYS A 180 1.73 -2.27 8.71
CA CYS A 180 2.01 -1.09 7.89
C CYS A 180 3.47 -1.10 7.43
N VAL A 181 3.71 -0.61 6.21
CA VAL A 181 5.05 -0.31 5.71
C VAL A 181 5.17 1.19 5.55
N ALA A 182 6.25 1.79 6.02
CA ALA A 182 6.55 3.22 5.91
C ALA A 182 7.80 3.44 5.04
N PRO A 183 7.66 3.58 3.72
CA PRO A 183 8.78 3.80 2.81
C PRO A 183 9.35 5.22 2.94
N ALA A 184 10.67 5.35 2.76
CA ALA A 184 11.32 6.59 2.40
C ALA A 184 11.07 6.94 0.92
N MET A 185 11.79 7.94 0.40
CA MET A 185 11.71 8.31 -1.02
C MET A 185 12.16 7.13 -1.89
N VAL A 186 11.29 6.77 -2.84
CA VAL A 186 11.50 5.67 -3.78
C VAL A 186 12.08 6.19 -5.08
N GLU A 187 13.03 5.47 -5.63
CA GLU A 187 13.58 5.75 -6.96
C GLU A 187 12.49 5.54 -8.02
N THR A 188 12.15 6.61 -8.72
CA THR A 188 11.10 6.61 -9.75
C THR A 188 11.57 7.35 -10.99
N PRO A 189 11.01 7.07 -12.18
CA PRO A 189 11.33 7.83 -13.40
C PRO A 189 11.15 9.33 -13.25
N LEU A 190 10.21 9.78 -12.40
CA LEU A 190 9.95 11.21 -12.13
C LEU A 190 11.18 11.93 -11.52
N MET A 191 12.13 11.20 -10.95
CA MET A 191 13.36 11.80 -10.42
C MET A 191 14.25 12.39 -11.52
N ALA A 192 14.10 11.96 -12.76
CA ALA A 192 14.82 12.55 -13.89
C ALA A 192 14.44 14.02 -14.13
N GLU A 193 13.30 14.48 -13.59
CA GLU A 193 12.82 15.86 -13.66
C GLU A 193 13.34 16.73 -12.50
N MET A 194 13.99 16.13 -11.50
CA MET A 194 14.53 16.84 -10.33
C MET A 194 15.93 17.38 -10.59
N THR A 195 16.28 18.52 -9.94
CA THR A 195 17.65 19.02 -10.01
C THR A 195 18.64 18.12 -9.23
N ALA A 196 19.89 18.12 -9.65
CA ALA A 196 20.94 17.35 -8.98
C ALA A 196 21.09 17.71 -7.50
N GLU A 197 20.94 19.01 -7.17
CA GLU A 197 20.97 19.52 -5.79
C GLU A 197 19.82 18.96 -4.96
N HIS A 198 18.61 18.92 -5.52
CA HIS A 198 17.44 18.39 -4.82
C HIS A 198 17.59 16.87 -4.57
N ILE A 199 18.09 16.15 -5.55
CA ILE A 199 18.41 14.71 -5.42
C ILE A 199 19.46 14.51 -4.32
N ALA A 200 20.55 15.27 -4.32
CA ALA A 200 21.63 15.18 -3.32
C ALA A 200 21.10 15.49 -1.91
N ALA A 201 20.34 16.57 -1.74
CA ALA A 201 19.74 16.95 -0.46
C ALA A 201 18.75 15.90 0.07
N SER A 202 18.01 15.24 -0.81
CA SER A 202 17.09 14.17 -0.43
C SER A 202 17.83 12.89 -0.04
N LYS A 203 18.89 12.52 -0.74
CA LYS A 203 19.77 11.40 -0.39
C LYS A 203 20.49 11.61 0.95
N ALA A 204 20.93 12.83 1.22
CA ALA A 204 21.62 13.16 2.46
C ALA A 204 20.77 12.92 3.73
N LYS A 205 19.43 12.87 3.59
CA LYS A 205 18.52 12.53 4.69
C LYS A 205 18.43 11.03 4.97
N ILE A 206 18.99 10.19 4.09
CA ILE A 206 18.94 8.73 4.20
C ILE A 206 20.35 8.23 4.54
N PRO A 207 20.61 7.69 5.74
CA PRO A 207 21.93 7.20 6.14
C PRO A 207 22.57 6.19 5.18
N MET A 208 21.76 5.34 4.52
CA MET A 208 22.23 4.43 3.48
C MET A 208 22.73 5.14 2.20
N GLY A 209 22.56 6.46 2.06
CA GLY A 209 23.06 7.27 0.95
C GLY A 209 22.45 6.99 -0.42
N ARG A 210 21.32 6.28 -0.47
CA ARG A 210 20.59 5.98 -1.71
C ARG A 210 19.08 6.01 -1.51
N PHE A 211 18.34 6.12 -2.60
CA PHE A 211 16.89 5.95 -2.57
C PHE A 211 16.51 4.49 -2.43
N LEU A 212 15.30 4.27 -1.92
CA LEU A 212 14.66 2.97 -1.81
C LEU A 212 14.21 2.51 -3.21
N LYS A 213 14.30 1.23 -3.49
CA LYS A 213 13.78 0.63 -4.73
C LYS A 213 12.39 0.04 -4.48
N ALA A 214 11.52 0.07 -5.50
CA ALA A 214 10.18 -0.50 -5.41
C ALA A 214 10.19 -1.99 -5.06
N GLU A 215 11.18 -2.74 -5.57
CA GLU A 215 11.36 -4.16 -5.28
C GLU A 215 11.70 -4.44 -3.81
N GLU A 216 12.37 -3.52 -3.12
CA GLU A 216 12.67 -3.66 -1.70
C GLU A 216 11.38 -3.53 -0.85
N ILE A 217 10.46 -2.64 -1.26
CA ILE A 217 9.12 -2.54 -0.67
C ILE A 217 8.34 -3.83 -0.94
N ALA A 218 8.32 -4.28 -2.19
CA ALA A 218 7.61 -5.46 -2.61
C ALA A 218 8.08 -6.72 -1.86
N ASN A 219 9.38 -6.86 -1.62
CA ASN A 219 9.95 -7.96 -0.83
C ASN A 219 9.46 -7.93 0.62
N MET A 220 9.45 -6.76 1.27
CA MET A 220 8.94 -6.61 2.63
C MET A 220 7.45 -6.90 2.70
N VAL A 221 6.65 -6.35 1.79
CA VAL A 221 5.19 -6.61 1.70
C VAL A 221 4.92 -8.10 1.52
N SER A 222 5.67 -8.76 0.65
CA SER A 222 5.50 -10.19 0.37
C SER A 222 5.81 -11.06 1.60
N TRP A 223 6.82 -10.70 2.41
CA TRP A 223 7.12 -11.38 3.67
C TRP A 223 6.02 -11.12 4.72
N ILE A 224 5.56 -9.87 4.88
CA ILE A 224 4.47 -9.52 5.81
C ILE A 224 3.17 -10.26 5.45
N ALA A 225 2.89 -10.42 4.15
CA ALA A 225 1.73 -11.15 3.64
C ALA A 225 1.89 -12.69 3.75
N GLY A 226 3.10 -13.17 3.98
CA GLY A 226 3.42 -14.58 4.02
C GLY A 226 3.15 -15.25 5.37
N PRO A 227 3.19 -16.59 5.43
CA PRO A 227 2.94 -17.36 6.63
C PRO A 227 4.05 -17.20 7.70
N GLU A 228 5.25 -16.80 7.30
CA GLU A 228 6.39 -16.60 8.22
C GLU A 228 6.18 -15.38 9.13
N CYS A 229 5.43 -14.36 8.68
CA CYS A 229 5.01 -13.24 9.52
C CYS A 229 3.77 -13.66 10.33
N SER A 230 3.96 -14.40 11.41
CA SER A 230 2.88 -15.03 12.17
C SER A 230 2.65 -14.43 13.56
N PHE A 231 3.60 -13.65 14.10
CA PHE A 231 3.51 -13.10 15.46
C PHE A 231 3.70 -11.56 15.49
N THR A 232 3.42 -10.90 14.37
CA THR A 232 3.53 -9.44 14.25
C THR A 232 2.26 -8.87 13.68
N THR A 233 1.59 -8.02 14.46
CA THR A 233 0.40 -7.25 14.04
C THR A 233 0.45 -5.84 14.64
N GLY A 234 -0.06 -4.84 13.94
CA GLY A 234 -0.04 -3.44 14.35
C GLY A 234 1.34 -2.78 14.27
N PHE A 235 2.31 -3.44 13.64
CA PHE A 235 3.67 -2.92 13.52
C PHE A 235 3.84 -2.04 12.29
N VAL A 236 4.76 -1.08 12.38
CA VAL A 236 5.17 -0.20 11.28
C VAL A 236 6.58 -0.57 10.86
N PHE A 237 6.68 -1.33 9.79
CA PHE A 237 7.95 -1.68 9.17
C PHE A 237 8.47 -0.48 8.37
N ASP A 238 9.45 0.26 8.91
CA ASP A 238 10.02 1.34 8.14
C ASP A 238 11.08 0.83 7.15
N LEU A 239 11.02 1.38 5.95
CA LEU A 239 12.02 1.21 4.91
C LEU A 239 12.71 2.57 4.69
N SER A 240 13.30 3.09 5.75
CA SER A 240 13.84 4.45 5.84
C SER A 240 15.31 4.56 5.50
N GLY A 241 16.02 3.43 5.34
CA GLY A 241 17.48 3.41 5.16
C GLY A 241 18.24 3.98 6.36
N GLY A 242 17.67 3.82 7.57
CA GLY A 242 18.25 4.30 8.83
C GLY A 242 17.79 5.71 9.25
N ARG A 243 16.88 6.34 8.49
CA ARG A 243 16.36 7.70 8.82
C ARG A 243 15.47 7.67 10.07
N ALA A 244 14.62 6.66 10.21
CA ALA A 244 13.81 6.47 11.40
C ALA A 244 14.43 5.42 12.32
N THR A 245 14.27 5.59 13.63
CA THR A 245 14.82 4.71 14.68
C THR A 245 13.79 4.29 15.72
N TYR A 246 12.49 4.59 15.50
CA TYR A 246 11.39 4.24 16.42
C TYR A 246 10.15 3.81 15.65
#